data_77c99d2be21fbbff2fd67165d92e9531
#
_entry.id   77c99d2be21fbbff2fd67165d92e9531
#
_cell.length_a   1.000
_cell.length_b   1.000
_cell.length_c   1.000
_cell.angle_alpha   90.00
_cell.angle_beta   90.00
_cell.angle_gamma   90.00
#
_symmetry.space_group_name_H-M   'P 1'
#
loop_
_entity.id
_entity.type
_entity.pdbx_description
1 polymer ?
#
loop_
_entity_poly.entity_id
_entity_poly.type
_entity_poly.pdbx_seq_one_letter_code
_entity_poly.pdbx_strand_id
1 'polypeptide(L)'
;MSYKKSAEEILKAIGGEENLDAMAHCATRLRLVLNDESKVDEDTLSNMDVVKGTFSTGGQYQIIIGSGTVNKVFNELEKITGKEASTTSEVKDKSSKHMNPFQKFVKMLSDIFVPIIPAIVAGGLLMGLNNIFTAKDLFYDGKSIIDVHSQFSGLADMINIFANAPFTLLPILI
;
A
#
# COMPACT_ATOMS: atom_id res chain seq x y z
N MET A 1 29.88 -8.03 4.04
CA MET A 1 29.24 -9.24 3.49
C MET A 1 29.08 -9.12 1.98
N SER A 2 29.25 -10.21 1.22
CA SER A 2 29.01 -10.19 -0.22
C SER A 2 27.50 -10.27 -0.47
N TYR A 3 26.95 -9.41 -1.30
CA TYR A 3 25.52 -9.43 -1.67
C TYR A 3 25.10 -10.76 -2.28
N LYS A 4 26.04 -11.45 -2.95
CA LYS A 4 25.84 -12.80 -3.46
C LYS A 4 25.53 -13.78 -2.32
N LYS A 5 26.31 -13.76 -1.23
CA LYS A 5 26.06 -14.62 -0.06
C LYS A 5 24.69 -14.32 0.56
N SER A 6 24.34 -13.05 0.69
CA SER A 6 23.02 -12.66 1.20
C SER A 6 21.89 -13.14 0.31
N ALA A 7 22.05 -13.10 -1.01
CA ALA A 7 21.07 -13.61 -1.96
C ALA A 7 20.90 -15.14 -1.86
N GLU A 8 22.00 -15.86 -1.74
CA GLU A 8 22.00 -17.33 -1.55
C GLU A 8 21.31 -17.73 -0.24
N GLU A 9 21.60 -17.00 0.85
CA GLU A 9 20.98 -17.24 2.16
C GLU A 9 19.47 -16.93 2.12
N ILE A 10 19.06 -15.82 1.50
CA ILE A 10 17.64 -15.48 1.31
C ILE A 10 16.95 -16.57 0.50
N LEU A 11 17.55 -16.98 -0.64
CA LEU A 11 16.96 -18.00 -1.50
C LEU A 11 16.75 -19.31 -0.74
N LYS A 12 17.75 -19.72 0.07
CA LYS A 12 17.64 -20.91 0.91
C LYS A 12 16.55 -20.76 1.97
N ALA A 13 16.48 -19.61 2.64
CA ALA A 13 15.53 -19.36 3.72
C ALA A 13 14.08 -19.27 3.23
N ILE A 14 13.83 -18.89 1.98
CA ILE A 14 12.47 -18.92 1.40
C ILE A 14 12.06 -20.29 0.85
N GLY A 15 12.85 -21.34 1.06
CA GLY A 15 12.56 -22.70 0.61
C GLY A 15 13.13 -23.06 -0.77
N GLY A 16 14.11 -22.29 -1.25
CA GLY A 16 14.83 -22.56 -2.50
C GLY A 16 14.14 -22.01 -3.75
N GLU A 17 14.80 -22.22 -4.89
CA GLU A 17 14.33 -21.73 -6.19
C GLU A 17 12.98 -22.34 -6.62
N GLU A 18 12.73 -23.59 -6.26
CA GLU A 18 11.48 -24.28 -6.57
C GLU A 18 10.26 -23.65 -5.87
N ASN A 19 10.49 -23.01 -4.70
CA ASN A 19 9.45 -22.31 -3.97
C ASN A 19 9.19 -20.89 -4.48
N LEU A 20 10.08 -20.33 -5.30
CA LEU A 20 9.98 -18.99 -5.84
C LEU A 20 9.25 -19.01 -7.20
N ASP A 21 8.03 -18.50 -7.29
CA ASP A 21 7.29 -18.40 -8.56
C ASP A 21 7.61 -17.08 -9.31
N ALA A 22 7.67 -15.96 -8.60
CA ALA A 22 7.99 -14.67 -9.19
C ALA A 22 8.72 -13.78 -8.19
N MET A 23 9.52 -12.86 -8.71
CA MET A 23 10.21 -11.87 -7.90
C MET A 23 10.20 -10.50 -8.55
N ALA A 24 10.07 -9.47 -7.72
CA ALA A 24 10.24 -8.07 -8.07
C ALA A 24 10.86 -7.34 -6.89
N HIS A 25 11.26 -6.11 -7.10
CA HIS A 25 11.68 -5.25 -6.00
C HIS A 25 11.13 -3.84 -6.15
N CYS A 26 11.08 -3.11 -5.07
CA CYS A 26 10.90 -1.66 -5.07
C CYS A 26 12.11 -0.99 -4.42
N ALA A 27 12.06 0.30 -4.14
CA ALA A 27 13.18 1.05 -3.59
C ALA A 27 13.80 0.46 -2.31
N THR A 28 13.02 -0.28 -1.50
CA THR A 28 13.44 -0.77 -0.18
C THR A 28 13.14 -2.23 0.09
N ARG A 29 12.35 -2.93 -0.76
CA ARG A 29 11.83 -4.27 -0.47
C ARG A 29 11.97 -5.21 -1.66
N LEU A 30 12.29 -6.46 -1.36
CA LEU A 30 12.03 -7.58 -2.26
C LEU A 30 10.55 -7.97 -2.15
N ARG A 31 9.94 -8.32 -3.27
CA ARG A 31 8.56 -8.84 -3.37
C ARG A 31 8.62 -10.17 -4.06
N LEU A 32 8.28 -11.20 -3.34
CA LEU A 32 8.39 -12.58 -3.78
C LEU A 32 7.00 -13.20 -3.82
N VAL A 33 6.70 -13.96 -4.85
CA VAL A 33 5.56 -14.87 -4.88
C VAL A 33 6.11 -16.26 -4.61
N LEU A 34 5.66 -16.88 -3.54
CA LEU A 34 6.09 -18.19 -3.12
C LEU A 34 4.96 -19.20 -3.38
N ASN A 35 5.33 -20.42 -3.80
CA ASN A 35 4.38 -21.51 -3.98
C ASN A 35 3.84 -22.00 -2.63
N ASP A 36 4.67 -21.95 -1.60
CA ASP A 36 4.33 -22.40 -0.25
C ASP A 36 5.07 -21.53 0.79
N GLU A 37 4.35 -20.63 1.44
CA GLU A 37 4.92 -19.75 2.47
C GLU A 37 5.30 -20.50 3.76
N SER A 38 4.79 -21.71 3.99
CA SER A 38 5.14 -22.50 5.19
C SER A 38 6.58 -23.02 5.18
N LYS A 39 7.23 -22.98 4.02
CA LYS A 39 8.63 -23.36 3.85
C LYS A 39 9.63 -22.25 4.20
N VAL A 40 9.13 -21.06 4.55
CA VAL A 40 9.97 -19.91 4.88
C VAL A 40 10.55 -20.07 6.27
N ASP A 41 11.85 -19.99 6.38
CA ASP A 41 12.59 -19.93 7.64
C ASP A 41 12.74 -18.45 8.07
N GLU A 42 11.72 -17.97 8.81
CA GLU A 42 11.68 -16.58 9.29
C GLU A 42 12.78 -16.27 10.30
N ASP A 43 13.19 -17.24 11.09
CA ASP A 43 14.27 -17.07 12.07
C ASP A 43 15.60 -16.81 11.36
N THR A 44 15.91 -17.56 10.32
CA THR A 44 17.09 -17.31 9.50
C THR A 44 17.05 -15.93 8.84
N LEU A 45 15.92 -15.55 8.24
CA LEU A 45 15.77 -14.23 7.61
C LEU A 45 15.92 -13.07 8.61
N SER A 46 15.31 -13.20 9.79
CA SER A 46 15.35 -12.16 10.83
C SER A 46 16.73 -11.93 11.42
N ASN A 47 17.59 -12.97 11.40
CA ASN A 47 18.96 -12.89 11.89
C ASN A 47 19.97 -12.36 10.84
N MET A 48 19.54 -12.13 9.61
CA MET A 48 20.41 -11.59 8.56
C MET A 48 20.59 -10.06 8.71
N ASP A 49 21.81 -9.56 8.71
CA ASP A 49 22.13 -8.12 8.83
C ASP A 49 21.46 -7.27 7.74
N VAL A 50 21.25 -7.83 6.56
CA VAL A 50 20.66 -7.12 5.41
C VAL A 50 19.13 -7.05 5.48
N VAL A 51 18.50 -7.90 6.29
CA VAL A 51 17.03 -7.96 6.45
C VAL A 51 16.62 -7.08 7.63
N LYS A 52 15.69 -6.18 7.38
CA LYS A 52 15.13 -5.27 8.40
C LYS A 52 13.78 -5.76 8.93
N GLY A 53 13.17 -6.68 8.23
CA GLY A 53 11.89 -7.31 8.60
C GLY A 53 11.26 -8.01 7.41
N THR A 54 10.30 -8.87 7.71
CA THR A 54 9.54 -9.66 6.74
C THR A 54 8.04 -9.55 7.03
N PHE A 55 7.22 -9.66 6.01
CA PHE A 55 5.78 -9.80 6.18
C PHE A 55 5.14 -10.36 4.92
N SER A 56 4.00 -11.03 5.07
CA SER A 56 3.17 -11.50 3.97
C SER A 56 1.94 -10.64 3.82
N THR A 57 1.64 -10.21 2.60
CA THR A 57 0.42 -9.47 2.29
C THR A 57 -0.01 -9.69 0.85
N GLY A 58 -1.29 -9.94 0.64
CA GLY A 58 -1.87 -10.07 -0.69
C GLY A 58 -1.25 -11.20 -1.52
N GLY A 59 -0.78 -12.29 -0.90
CA GLY A 59 -0.11 -13.41 -1.57
C GLY A 59 1.31 -13.10 -2.02
N GLN A 60 1.90 -12.04 -1.47
CA GLN A 60 3.31 -11.69 -1.68
C GLN A 60 4.06 -11.73 -0.36
N TYR A 61 5.16 -12.46 -0.34
CA TYR A 61 6.12 -12.41 0.75
C TYR A 61 7.10 -11.26 0.52
N GLN A 62 7.19 -10.34 1.46
CA GLN A 62 8.00 -9.13 1.34
C GLN A 62 9.14 -9.13 2.34
N ILE A 63 10.35 -8.89 1.86
CA ILE A 63 11.57 -8.78 2.68
C ILE A 63 12.06 -7.34 2.59
N ILE A 64 12.08 -6.64 3.72
CA ILE A 64 12.56 -5.25 3.83
C ILE A 64 14.08 -5.30 3.95
N ILE A 65 14.79 -4.72 2.98
CA ILE A 65 16.25 -4.69 2.94
C ILE A 65 16.76 -3.26 3.12
N GLY A 66 16.07 -2.30 2.52
CA GLY A 66 16.46 -0.90 2.52
C GLY A 66 16.99 -0.40 1.16
N SER A 67 17.04 0.92 1.02
CA SER A 67 17.43 1.59 -0.22
C SER A 67 18.91 1.31 -0.58
N GLY A 68 19.17 1.12 -1.87
CA GLY A 68 20.51 0.89 -2.40
C GLY A 68 21.00 -0.55 -2.27
N THR A 69 20.71 -1.23 -1.18
CA THR A 69 21.10 -2.65 -0.96
C THR A 69 20.16 -3.61 -1.67
N VAL A 70 18.85 -3.27 -1.72
CA VAL A 70 17.85 -4.14 -2.34
C VAL A 70 18.14 -4.45 -3.80
N ASN A 71 18.57 -3.46 -4.60
CA ASN A 71 18.91 -3.66 -6.00
C ASN A 71 20.08 -4.62 -6.18
N LYS A 72 21.09 -4.53 -5.29
CA LYS A 72 22.28 -5.38 -5.37
C LYS A 72 21.95 -6.83 -5.03
N VAL A 73 21.15 -7.03 -3.99
CA VAL A 73 20.70 -8.39 -3.59
C VAL A 73 19.77 -8.95 -4.67
N PHE A 74 18.87 -8.16 -5.22
CA PHE A 74 17.95 -8.56 -6.28
C PHE A 74 18.69 -9.02 -7.55
N ASN A 75 19.69 -8.24 -8.03
CA ASN A 75 20.50 -8.60 -9.18
C ASN A 75 21.27 -9.91 -8.97
N GLU A 76 21.72 -10.19 -7.75
CA GLU A 76 22.35 -11.48 -7.44
C GLU A 76 21.33 -12.62 -7.42
N LEU A 77 20.10 -12.39 -6.92
CA LEU A 77 19.01 -13.37 -7.00
C LEU A 77 18.66 -13.71 -8.46
N GLU A 78 18.56 -12.69 -9.33
CA GLU A 78 18.35 -12.92 -10.77
C GLU A 78 19.43 -13.82 -11.40
N LYS A 79 20.70 -13.54 -11.08
CA LYS A 79 21.81 -14.35 -11.60
C LYS A 79 21.79 -15.80 -11.10
N ILE A 80 21.38 -16.01 -9.84
CA ILE A 80 21.36 -17.35 -9.21
C ILE A 80 20.18 -18.16 -9.75
N THR A 81 18.98 -17.54 -9.85
CA THR A 81 17.74 -18.22 -10.21
C THR A 81 17.49 -18.24 -11.73
N GLY A 82 18.20 -17.41 -12.51
CA GLY A 82 17.91 -17.22 -13.94
C GLY A 82 16.52 -16.63 -14.21
N LYS A 83 15.77 -16.22 -13.20
CA LYS A 83 14.45 -15.62 -13.31
C LYS A 83 14.60 -14.11 -13.50
N GLU A 84 14.04 -13.60 -14.59
CA GLU A 84 14.01 -12.16 -14.83
C GLU A 84 13.07 -11.44 -13.85
N ALA A 85 13.35 -10.15 -13.63
CA ALA A 85 12.47 -9.29 -12.86
C ALA A 85 11.06 -9.29 -13.44
N SER A 86 10.10 -9.78 -12.65
CA SER A 86 8.69 -9.62 -13.00
C SER A 86 8.26 -8.19 -12.77
N THR A 87 7.39 -7.66 -13.63
CA THR A 87 6.79 -6.35 -13.37
C THR A 87 5.94 -6.42 -12.10
N THR A 88 5.76 -5.28 -11.43
CA THR A 88 4.92 -5.22 -10.21
C THR A 88 3.48 -5.72 -10.49
N SER A 89 2.98 -5.55 -11.71
CA SER A 89 1.69 -6.08 -12.16
C SER A 89 1.70 -7.60 -12.28
N GLU A 90 2.72 -8.20 -12.88
CA GLU A 90 2.84 -9.66 -13.03
C GLU A 90 2.97 -10.36 -11.67
N VAL A 91 3.74 -9.77 -10.74
CA VAL A 91 3.82 -10.25 -9.36
C VAL A 91 2.45 -10.18 -8.67
N LYS A 92 1.67 -9.13 -8.93
CA LYS A 92 0.29 -8.97 -8.42
C LYS A 92 -0.66 -10.02 -9.00
N ASP A 93 -0.54 -10.32 -10.28
CA ASP A 93 -1.38 -11.31 -10.97
C ASP A 93 -1.05 -12.74 -10.54
N LYS A 94 0.21 -13.08 -10.42
CA LYS A 94 0.68 -14.39 -9.92
C LYS A 94 0.28 -14.60 -8.46
N SER A 95 0.45 -13.59 -7.59
CA SER A 95 0.04 -13.66 -6.19
C SER A 95 -1.45 -13.96 -6.01
N SER A 96 -2.29 -13.48 -6.95
CA SER A 96 -3.74 -13.71 -6.89
C SER A 96 -4.14 -15.18 -7.17
N LYS A 97 -3.28 -15.97 -7.83
CA LYS A 97 -3.56 -17.38 -8.12
C LYS A 97 -3.50 -18.26 -6.86
N HIS A 98 -2.63 -17.91 -5.92
CA HIS A 98 -2.44 -18.67 -4.68
C HIS A 98 -3.41 -18.25 -3.55
N MET A 99 -4.32 -17.32 -3.81
CA MET A 99 -5.32 -16.86 -2.84
C MET A 99 -6.55 -17.73 -2.79
N ASN A 100 -7.08 -17.96 -1.58
CA ASN A 100 -8.40 -18.54 -1.37
C ASN A 100 -9.51 -17.66 -1.96
N PRO A 101 -10.69 -18.23 -2.34
CA PRO A 101 -11.80 -17.45 -2.90
C PRO A 101 -12.24 -16.28 -2.01
N PHE A 102 -12.23 -16.46 -0.70
CA PHE A 102 -12.56 -15.42 0.27
C PHE A 102 -11.52 -14.29 0.27
N GLN A 103 -10.21 -14.62 0.20
CA GLN A 103 -9.14 -13.64 0.09
C GLN A 103 -9.21 -12.84 -1.21
N LYS A 104 -9.58 -13.50 -2.33
CA LYS A 104 -9.81 -12.82 -3.62
C LYS A 104 -10.95 -11.82 -3.54
N PHE A 105 -12.04 -12.17 -2.86
CA PHE A 105 -13.17 -11.27 -2.65
C PHE A 105 -12.77 -10.05 -1.79
N VAL A 106 -12.08 -10.28 -0.66
CA VAL A 106 -11.58 -9.20 0.21
C VAL A 106 -10.59 -8.31 -0.54
N LYS A 107 -9.71 -8.90 -1.35
CA LYS A 107 -8.75 -8.14 -2.17
C LYS A 107 -9.48 -7.27 -3.20
N MET A 108 -10.47 -7.81 -3.89
CA MET A 108 -11.27 -7.04 -4.85
C MET A 108 -11.96 -5.85 -4.18
N LEU A 109 -12.55 -6.05 -2.99
CA LEU A 109 -13.10 -4.94 -2.21
C LEU A 109 -12.02 -3.91 -1.87
N SER A 110 -10.88 -4.36 -1.37
CA SER A 110 -9.77 -3.50 -0.99
C SER A 110 -9.25 -2.68 -2.18
N ASP A 111 -9.10 -3.30 -3.35
CA ASP A 111 -8.61 -2.62 -4.56
C ASP A 111 -9.57 -1.49 -5.03
N ILE A 112 -10.88 -1.61 -4.70
CA ILE A 112 -11.88 -0.58 -4.95
C ILE A 112 -11.85 0.51 -3.86
N PHE A 113 -11.84 0.13 -2.59
CA PHE A 113 -12.00 1.07 -1.47
C PHE A 113 -10.73 1.85 -1.14
N VAL A 114 -9.54 1.23 -1.25
CA VAL A 114 -8.27 1.89 -0.89
C VAL A 114 -8.04 3.21 -1.63
N PRO A 115 -8.24 3.32 -2.96
CA PRO A 115 -8.06 4.60 -3.64
C PRO A 115 -9.14 5.65 -3.29
N ILE A 116 -10.30 5.22 -2.80
CA ILE A 116 -11.44 6.10 -2.48
C ILE A 116 -11.31 6.69 -1.06
N ILE A 117 -10.71 5.94 -0.12
CA ILE A 117 -10.57 6.37 1.28
C ILE A 117 -9.95 7.77 1.43
N PRO A 118 -8.82 8.12 0.77
CA PRO A 118 -8.26 9.47 0.89
C PRO A 118 -9.21 10.58 0.44
N ALA A 119 -10.00 10.32 -0.61
CA ALA A 119 -10.97 11.28 -1.12
C ALA A 119 -12.13 11.51 -0.14
N ILE A 120 -12.64 10.42 0.47
CA ILE A 120 -13.70 10.50 1.48
C ILE A 120 -13.20 11.24 2.73
N VAL A 121 -11.99 10.92 3.20
CA VAL A 121 -11.39 11.57 4.38
C VAL A 121 -11.18 13.06 4.11
N ALA A 122 -10.65 13.44 2.96
CA ALA A 122 -10.48 14.84 2.58
C ALA A 122 -11.82 15.58 2.50
N GLY A 123 -12.82 14.98 1.85
CA GLY A 123 -14.17 15.54 1.78
C GLY A 123 -14.81 15.73 3.16
N GLY A 124 -14.69 14.72 4.04
CA GLY A 124 -15.21 14.78 5.41
C GLY A 124 -14.54 15.87 6.25
N LEU A 125 -13.21 16.02 6.15
CA LEU A 125 -12.49 17.10 6.84
C LEU A 125 -12.91 18.48 6.34
N LEU A 126 -13.06 18.67 5.03
CA LEU A 126 -13.54 19.92 4.46
C LEU A 126 -14.99 20.23 4.87
N MET A 127 -15.86 19.21 4.94
CA MET A 127 -17.22 19.35 5.46
C MET A 127 -17.22 19.77 6.93
N GLY A 128 -16.37 19.17 7.76
CA GLY A 128 -16.19 19.55 9.15
C GLY A 128 -15.75 21.01 9.29
N LEU A 129 -14.77 21.43 8.48
CA LEU A 129 -14.31 22.81 8.43
C LEU A 129 -15.42 23.77 7.99
N ASN A 130 -16.17 23.43 6.93
CA ASN A 130 -17.31 24.25 6.47
C ASN A 130 -18.39 24.38 7.54
N ASN A 131 -18.63 23.33 8.32
CA ASN A 131 -19.60 23.35 9.41
C ASN A 131 -19.23 24.38 10.50
N ILE A 132 -17.93 24.58 10.76
CA ILE A 132 -17.46 25.61 11.70
C ILE A 132 -17.88 27.01 11.22
N PHE A 133 -17.85 27.29 9.92
CA PHE A 133 -18.25 28.58 9.36
C PHE A 133 -19.76 28.76 9.32
N THR A 134 -20.52 27.69 9.13
CA THR A 134 -21.98 27.73 8.90
C THR A 134 -22.80 27.42 10.15
N ALA A 135 -22.23 26.76 11.16
CA ALA A 135 -22.94 26.43 12.39
C ALA A 135 -23.30 27.68 13.17
N LYS A 136 -24.56 27.74 13.59
CA LYS A 136 -25.09 28.78 14.50
C LYS A 136 -24.74 28.41 15.94
N ASP A 137 -24.68 29.40 16.79
CA ASP A 137 -24.44 29.24 18.25
C ASP A 137 -23.07 28.65 18.64
N LEU A 138 -22.13 28.56 17.67
CA LEU A 138 -20.79 28.07 17.97
C LEU A 138 -19.88 29.18 18.53
N PHE A 139 -19.95 30.38 17.95
CA PHE A 139 -19.13 31.53 18.34
C PHE A 139 -19.98 32.78 18.66
N TYR A 140 -21.18 32.87 18.10
CA TYR A 140 -22.11 33.99 18.24
C TYR A 140 -23.50 33.47 18.52
N ASP A 141 -24.23 34.06 19.51
CA ASP A 141 -25.57 33.66 19.87
C ASP A 141 -26.55 33.86 18.69
N GLY A 142 -27.14 32.76 18.22
CA GLY A 142 -28.12 32.73 17.14
C GLY A 142 -27.57 33.00 15.73
N LYS A 143 -26.25 33.19 15.57
CA LYS A 143 -25.64 33.55 14.28
C LYS A 143 -24.47 32.64 13.95
N SER A 144 -24.22 32.42 12.67
CA SER A 144 -23.00 31.77 12.17
C SER A 144 -21.89 32.79 11.91
N ILE A 145 -20.65 32.31 11.70
CA ILE A 145 -19.55 33.19 11.31
C ILE A 145 -19.85 33.92 10.01
N ILE A 146 -20.52 33.27 9.07
CA ILE A 146 -20.88 33.84 7.77
C ILE A 146 -21.94 34.95 7.92
N ASP A 147 -22.89 34.82 8.86
CA ASP A 147 -23.89 35.83 9.13
C ASP A 147 -23.29 37.14 9.66
N VAL A 148 -22.18 37.02 10.44
CA VAL A 148 -21.48 38.18 11.01
C VAL A 148 -20.41 38.72 10.06
N HIS A 149 -19.78 37.85 9.31
CA HIS A 149 -18.67 38.15 8.39
C HIS A 149 -18.99 37.65 6.98
N SER A 150 -19.88 38.32 6.28
CA SER A 150 -20.35 37.92 4.94
C SER A 150 -19.26 37.81 3.88
N GLN A 151 -18.09 38.44 4.10
CA GLN A 151 -16.92 38.31 3.23
C GLN A 151 -16.40 36.88 3.13
N PHE A 152 -16.69 36.02 4.10
CA PHE A 152 -16.29 34.60 4.10
C PHE A 152 -17.32 33.68 3.45
N SER A 153 -18.48 34.19 3.00
CA SER A 153 -19.51 33.36 2.36
C SER A 153 -18.99 32.64 1.12
N GLY A 154 -18.27 33.33 0.23
CA GLY A 154 -17.68 32.75 -0.97
C GLY A 154 -16.62 31.67 -0.68
N LEU A 155 -15.86 31.83 0.40
CA LEU A 155 -14.91 30.81 0.86
C LEU A 155 -15.64 29.57 1.35
N ALA A 156 -16.69 29.73 2.14
CA ALA A 156 -17.50 28.62 2.65
C ALA A 156 -18.21 27.86 1.52
N ASP A 157 -18.75 28.58 0.52
CA ASP A 157 -19.35 27.97 -0.66
C ASP A 157 -18.34 27.17 -1.48
N MET A 158 -17.13 27.71 -1.65
CA MET A 158 -16.05 27.02 -2.35
C MET A 158 -15.63 25.75 -1.59
N ILE A 159 -15.45 25.83 -0.28
CA ILE A 159 -15.14 24.67 0.57
C ILE A 159 -16.25 23.62 0.47
N ASN A 160 -17.51 24.04 0.47
CA ASN A 160 -18.66 23.15 0.34
C ASN A 160 -18.66 22.40 -1.00
N ILE A 161 -18.39 23.08 -2.10
CA ILE A 161 -18.29 22.47 -3.43
C ILE A 161 -17.17 21.43 -3.45
N PHE A 162 -15.97 21.77 -2.98
CA PHE A 162 -14.85 20.82 -2.93
C PHE A 162 -15.10 19.65 -1.97
N ALA A 163 -15.77 19.88 -0.84
CA ALA A 163 -16.11 18.84 0.11
C ALA A 163 -17.11 17.82 -0.46
N ASN A 164 -18.06 18.27 -1.27
CA ASN A 164 -19.09 17.43 -1.87
C ASN A 164 -18.61 16.71 -3.15
N ALA A 165 -17.59 17.22 -3.84
CA ALA A 165 -17.11 16.66 -5.09
C ALA A 165 -16.73 15.16 -4.98
N PRO A 166 -15.96 14.68 -3.97
CA PRO A 166 -15.65 13.27 -3.81
C PRO A 166 -16.88 12.38 -3.70
N PHE A 167 -17.89 12.83 -2.95
CA PHE A 167 -19.13 12.08 -2.75
C PHE A 167 -20.01 12.02 -4.00
N THR A 168 -20.03 13.10 -4.78
CA THR A 168 -20.77 13.18 -6.04
C THR A 168 -20.15 12.31 -7.13
N LEU A 169 -18.81 12.21 -7.14
CA LEU A 169 -18.08 11.41 -8.13
C LEU A 169 -17.94 9.93 -7.73
N LEU A 170 -18.25 9.57 -6.49
CA LEU A 170 -18.12 8.22 -5.95
C LEU A 170 -18.80 7.14 -6.82
N PRO A 171 -20.03 7.32 -7.35
CA PRO A 171 -20.66 6.34 -8.23
C PRO A 171 -19.97 6.14 -9.58
N ILE A 172 -19.11 7.07 -9.99
CA ILE A 172 -18.36 7.00 -11.26
C ILE A 172 -16.99 6.32 -11.03
N LEU A 173 -16.48 6.36 -9.78
CA LEU A 173 -15.18 5.79 -9.38
C LEU A 173 -15.28 4.31 -8.99
N ILE A 174 -16.48 3.77 -8.75
CA ILE A 174 -16.79 2.37 -8.47
C ILE A 174 -17.19 1.67 -9.75
#